data_f4c8f66e2fbc894d2ee2eb83ec193dc4
#
_entry.id   f4c8f66e2fbc894d2ee2eb83ec193dc4
#
_cell.length_a   1.000
_cell.length_b   1.000
_cell.length_c   1.000
_cell.angle_alpha   90.00
_cell.angle_beta   90.00
_cell.angle_gamma   90.00
#
_symmetry.space_group_name_H-M   'P 1'
#
loop_
_entity.id
_entity.type
_entity.pdbx_description
1 polymer ?
#
loop_
_entity_poly.entity_id
_entity_poly.type
_entity_poly.pdbx_seq_one_letter_code
_entity_poly.pdbx_strand_id
1 'polypeptide(L)'
;MFIGRTHELEVLEELAASGRPELFVLYGRRRVGKTELLQRFCEGRRAVYFLAAQVRERDNLKAFRDSLREALDDPLLEGIEFPDWPTALTYAADRAGDERLVIVLDEFPYLCESSKGLPSQLQRFWDTRGKRSNLMLVLCGSQVSFMEKEVLAERSPLFGRRTGQRRLEPVEPASALAFLPGWSVQDAATAYGILGGMPAYLQRFRDDRDLATNLLAEVLRPEGYLFDEVDFLLRSELTSPATYGSILGAVARNPGRLGDIAGDVGIDSTTANKYLSVLRDMRLVEREIPVTDPNPLRSRRGVYRIADRFVAFHFRHVQPHRSLIQAGRGERVLEESVQPDLPRLLDDARVDFVLDHLRREAAEVLGTEVTEVGRHSGTWVRAVGRTADGGSVAAIVVPDGAARTSTAPLERELANLREVFGSWPEKLVYGLAESREQPLRVERVPEGAVL
;
A
#
# COMPACT_ATOMS: atom_id res chain seq x y z
N MET A 1 -14.97 0.01 11.11
CA MET A 1 -14.76 1.48 10.95
C MET A 1 -14.06 1.71 9.63
N PHE A 2 -14.63 2.53 8.73
CA PHE A 2 -14.07 2.80 7.39
C PHE A 2 -13.21 4.07 7.47
N ILE A 3 -11.90 3.94 7.21
CA ILE A 3 -10.91 5.00 7.45
C ILE A 3 -10.03 5.20 6.22
N GLY A 4 -9.76 6.46 5.87
CA GLY A 4 -8.69 6.84 4.93
C GLY A 4 -8.92 6.43 3.48
N ARG A 5 -10.19 6.42 3.00
CA ARG A 5 -10.56 6.01 1.64
C ARG A 5 -11.53 6.97 0.96
N THR A 6 -11.52 8.23 1.39
CA THR A 6 -12.43 9.25 0.86
C THR A 6 -12.21 9.46 -0.63
N HIS A 7 -10.96 9.63 -1.05
CA HIS A 7 -10.61 9.84 -2.45
C HIS A 7 -10.96 8.63 -3.34
N GLU A 8 -10.72 7.40 -2.87
CA GLU A 8 -11.09 6.21 -3.63
C GLU A 8 -12.60 6.06 -3.78
N LEU A 9 -13.38 6.41 -2.74
CA LEU A 9 -14.83 6.47 -2.83
C LEU A 9 -15.28 7.55 -3.82
N GLU A 10 -14.73 8.75 -3.75
CA GLU A 10 -15.05 9.84 -4.69
C GLU A 10 -14.84 9.42 -6.13
N VAL A 11 -13.72 8.77 -6.45
CA VAL A 11 -13.45 8.24 -7.81
C VAL A 11 -14.51 7.22 -8.24
N LEU A 12 -14.91 6.31 -7.36
CA LEU A 12 -15.96 5.34 -7.66
C LEU A 12 -17.34 6.01 -7.85
N GLU A 13 -17.64 7.04 -7.04
CA GLU A 13 -18.86 7.85 -7.14
C GLU A 13 -18.92 8.61 -8.48
N GLU A 14 -17.84 9.26 -8.88
CA GLU A 14 -17.72 9.96 -10.16
C GLU A 14 -17.96 9.02 -11.34
N LEU A 15 -17.35 7.81 -11.31
CA LEU A 15 -17.56 6.80 -12.34
C LEU A 15 -19.02 6.31 -12.37
N ALA A 16 -19.62 6.09 -11.20
CA ALA A 16 -21.03 5.69 -11.13
C ALA A 16 -21.97 6.77 -11.68
N ALA A 17 -21.64 8.03 -11.49
CA ALA A 17 -22.41 9.19 -11.95
C ALA A 17 -22.10 9.61 -13.40
N SER A 18 -21.12 9.02 -14.07
CA SER A 18 -20.60 9.46 -15.38
C SER A 18 -21.63 9.41 -16.54
N GLY A 19 -22.71 8.67 -16.36
CA GLY A 19 -23.74 8.46 -17.39
C GLY A 19 -23.31 7.60 -18.59
N ARG A 20 -22.11 7.05 -18.58
CA ARG A 20 -21.55 6.16 -19.63
C ARG A 20 -21.15 4.81 -19.07
N PRO A 21 -21.08 3.75 -19.91
CA PRO A 21 -20.63 2.45 -19.46
C PRO A 21 -19.22 2.52 -18.88
N GLU A 22 -18.98 1.89 -17.72
CA GLU A 22 -17.68 1.91 -17.04
C GLU A 22 -17.16 0.49 -16.83
N LEU A 23 -15.90 0.25 -17.24
CA LEU A 23 -15.13 -0.95 -16.91
C LEU A 23 -13.92 -0.52 -16.07
N PHE A 24 -14.05 -0.70 -14.77
CA PHE A 24 -13.04 -0.26 -13.81
C PHE A 24 -12.26 -1.43 -13.22
N VAL A 25 -10.97 -1.26 -13.01
CA VAL A 25 -10.12 -2.28 -12.42
C VAL A 25 -9.58 -1.78 -11.08
N LEU A 26 -9.99 -2.43 -9.99
CA LEU A 26 -9.47 -2.19 -8.65
C LEU A 26 -8.56 -3.35 -8.23
N TYR A 27 -7.32 -3.08 -7.89
CA TYR A 27 -6.42 -4.13 -7.46
C TYR A 27 -5.48 -3.65 -6.37
N GLY A 28 -4.81 -4.56 -5.70
CA GLY A 28 -3.90 -4.25 -4.61
C GLY A 28 -3.72 -5.46 -3.71
N ARG A 29 -2.74 -5.41 -2.82
CA ARG A 29 -2.40 -6.53 -1.94
C ARG A 29 -3.60 -7.02 -1.12
N ARG A 30 -3.55 -8.28 -0.69
CA ARG A 30 -4.50 -8.79 0.30
C ARG A 30 -4.50 -7.90 1.53
N ARG A 31 -5.67 -7.76 2.17
CA ARG A 31 -5.85 -7.03 3.45
C ARG A 31 -5.70 -5.50 3.36
N VAL A 32 -5.56 -4.94 2.16
CA VAL A 32 -5.47 -3.49 1.94
C VAL A 32 -6.83 -2.78 2.01
N GLY A 33 -7.95 -3.55 2.12
CA GLY A 33 -9.30 -3.00 2.28
C GLY A 33 -10.11 -2.86 0.99
N LYS A 34 -9.76 -3.58 -0.10
CA LYS A 34 -10.52 -3.54 -1.37
C LYS A 34 -11.98 -3.95 -1.21
N THR A 35 -12.22 -5.10 -0.59
CA THR A 35 -13.54 -5.65 -0.32
C THR A 35 -14.41 -4.68 0.47
N GLU A 36 -13.87 -4.13 1.56
CA GLU A 36 -14.59 -3.17 2.41
C GLU A 36 -14.91 -1.87 1.65
N LEU A 37 -13.98 -1.36 0.84
CA LEU A 37 -14.20 -0.20 -0.03
C LEU A 37 -15.35 -0.44 -1.01
N LEU A 38 -15.34 -1.59 -1.71
CA LEU A 38 -16.36 -1.92 -2.70
C LEU A 38 -17.72 -2.23 -2.07
N GLN A 39 -17.75 -2.90 -0.91
CA GLN A 39 -18.97 -3.11 -0.15
C GLN A 39 -19.59 -1.77 0.28
N ARG A 40 -18.77 -0.88 0.85
CA ARG A 40 -19.20 0.48 1.23
C ARG A 40 -19.72 1.27 0.02
N PHE A 41 -19.04 1.18 -1.11
CA PHE A 41 -19.48 1.80 -2.36
C PHE A 41 -20.84 1.26 -2.86
N CYS A 42 -21.09 -0.04 -2.68
CA CYS A 42 -22.35 -0.68 -3.12
C CYS A 42 -23.54 -0.39 -2.18
N GLU A 43 -23.30 0.08 -0.95
CA GLU A 43 -24.40 0.38 -0.01
C GLU A 43 -25.38 1.40 -0.55
N GLY A 44 -26.68 1.04 -0.51
CA GLY A 44 -27.79 1.91 -0.98
C GLY A 44 -27.85 2.07 -2.50
N ARG A 45 -27.08 1.30 -3.28
CA ARG A 45 -27.06 1.32 -4.74
C ARG A 45 -27.68 0.07 -5.33
N ARG A 46 -28.13 0.19 -6.57
CA ARG A 46 -28.50 -0.97 -7.39
C ARG A 46 -27.21 -1.67 -7.83
N ALA A 47 -26.75 -2.63 -7.01
CA ALA A 47 -25.46 -3.25 -7.17
C ALA A 47 -25.50 -4.76 -6.94
N VAL A 48 -24.71 -5.50 -7.72
CA VAL A 48 -24.42 -6.93 -7.53
C VAL A 48 -22.97 -7.05 -7.08
N TYR A 49 -22.77 -7.39 -5.82
CA TYR A 49 -21.44 -7.69 -5.30
C TYR A 49 -21.24 -9.22 -5.29
N PHE A 50 -20.31 -9.68 -6.12
CA PHE A 50 -20.00 -11.10 -6.24
C PHE A 50 -18.55 -11.37 -5.84
N LEU A 51 -18.36 -12.18 -4.81
CA LEU A 51 -17.06 -12.69 -4.37
C LEU A 51 -16.80 -14.06 -4.99
N ALA A 52 -15.84 -14.14 -5.89
CA ALA A 52 -15.48 -15.39 -6.55
C ALA A 52 -14.74 -16.36 -5.61
N ALA A 53 -14.99 -17.64 -5.80
CA ALA A 53 -14.32 -18.71 -5.06
C ALA A 53 -13.42 -19.55 -5.98
N GLN A 54 -12.45 -20.24 -5.39
CA GLN A 54 -11.61 -21.24 -6.09
C GLN A 54 -12.37 -22.54 -6.33
N VAL A 55 -13.40 -22.50 -7.15
CA VAL A 55 -14.25 -23.61 -7.54
C VAL A 55 -14.40 -23.65 -9.06
N ARG A 56 -15.11 -24.65 -9.59
CA ARG A 56 -15.35 -24.73 -11.05
C ARG A 56 -16.19 -23.55 -11.55
N GLU A 57 -16.02 -23.20 -12.81
CA GLU A 57 -16.76 -22.13 -13.48
C GLU A 57 -18.27 -22.22 -13.27
N ARG A 58 -18.86 -23.43 -13.42
CA ARG A 58 -20.29 -23.65 -13.23
C ARG A 58 -20.75 -23.26 -11.82
N ASP A 59 -19.94 -23.55 -10.80
CA ASP A 59 -20.28 -23.27 -9.41
C ASP A 59 -20.23 -21.76 -9.13
N ASN A 60 -19.24 -21.03 -9.70
CA ASN A 60 -19.17 -19.57 -9.66
C ASN A 60 -20.32 -18.91 -10.44
N LEU A 61 -20.68 -19.42 -11.62
CA LEU A 61 -21.81 -18.91 -12.40
C LEU A 61 -23.13 -19.09 -11.67
N LYS A 62 -23.33 -20.21 -10.98
CA LYS A 62 -24.51 -20.47 -10.14
C LYS A 62 -24.57 -19.47 -8.99
N ALA A 63 -23.46 -19.26 -8.27
CA ALA A 63 -23.39 -18.31 -7.16
C ALA A 63 -23.61 -16.87 -7.65
N PHE A 64 -23.03 -16.48 -8.80
CA PHE A 64 -23.27 -15.18 -9.41
C PHE A 64 -24.75 -14.98 -9.80
N ARG A 65 -25.40 -15.99 -10.39
CA ARG A 65 -26.84 -15.96 -10.69
C ARG A 65 -27.66 -15.70 -9.41
N ASP A 66 -27.32 -16.40 -8.31
CA ASP A 66 -28.03 -16.25 -7.04
C ASP A 66 -27.84 -14.83 -6.46
N SER A 67 -26.63 -14.27 -6.54
CA SER A 67 -26.36 -12.88 -6.17
C SER A 67 -27.10 -11.89 -7.05
N LEU A 68 -27.18 -12.15 -8.37
CA LEU A 68 -27.90 -11.32 -9.32
C LEU A 68 -29.42 -11.36 -9.04
N ARG A 69 -29.97 -12.54 -8.76
CA ARG A 69 -31.39 -12.71 -8.41
C ARG A 69 -31.76 -11.91 -7.16
N GLU A 70 -30.96 -12.00 -6.13
CA GLU A 70 -31.17 -11.30 -4.86
C GLU A 70 -31.08 -9.78 -5.05
N ALA A 71 -30.03 -9.29 -5.71
CA ALA A 71 -29.77 -7.86 -5.87
C ALA A 71 -30.79 -7.16 -6.79
N LEU A 72 -31.38 -7.88 -7.76
CA LEU A 72 -32.35 -7.34 -8.71
C LEU A 72 -33.82 -7.70 -8.39
N ASP A 73 -34.03 -8.50 -7.35
CA ASP A 73 -35.35 -9.09 -7.02
C ASP A 73 -35.99 -9.74 -8.25
N ASP A 74 -35.20 -10.54 -9.01
CA ASP A 74 -35.62 -11.11 -10.29
C ASP A 74 -35.94 -12.61 -10.17
N PRO A 75 -37.23 -12.98 -9.98
CA PRO A 75 -37.64 -14.37 -9.83
C PRO A 75 -37.41 -15.21 -11.08
N LEU A 76 -37.24 -14.59 -12.26
CA LEU A 76 -36.98 -15.32 -13.50
C LEU A 76 -35.66 -16.04 -13.51
N LEU A 77 -34.75 -15.63 -12.63
CA LEU A 77 -33.44 -16.31 -12.45
C LEU A 77 -33.55 -17.64 -11.66
N GLU A 78 -34.68 -17.92 -11.07
CA GLU A 78 -34.91 -19.19 -10.39
C GLU A 78 -34.88 -20.34 -11.40
N GLY A 79 -33.94 -21.29 -11.20
CA GLY A 79 -33.78 -22.46 -12.07
C GLY A 79 -33.05 -22.19 -13.40
N ILE A 80 -32.68 -20.95 -13.74
CA ILE A 80 -31.84 -20.67 -14.90
C ILE A 80 -30.39 -21.07 -14.61
N GLU A 81 -29.75 -21.72 -15.57
CA GLU A 81 -28.29 -21.93 -15.56
C GLU A 81 -27.66 -21.08 -16.68
N PHE A 82 -26.67 -20.25 -16.32
CA PHE A 82 -25.88 -19.56 -17.32
C PHE A 82 -24.80 -20.50 -17.88
N PRO A 83 -24.69 -20.64 -19.22
CA PRO A 83 -23.70 -21.49 -19.84
C PRO A 83 -22.26 -20.92 -19.73
N ASP A 84 -22.12 -19.59 -19.67
CA ASP A 84 -20.87 -18.87 -19.63
C ASP A 84 -21.02 -17.46 -19.07
N TRP A 85 -19.89 -16.81 -18.78
CA TRP A 85 -19.83 -15.45 -18.24
C TRP A 85 -20.42 -14.38 -19.19
N PRO A 86 -20.14 -14.41 -20.53
CA PRO A 86 -20.76 -13.46 -21.45
C PRO A 86 -22.28 -13.47 -21.41
N THR A 87 -22.89 -14.65 -21.33
CA THR A 87 -24.36 -14.78 -21.23
C THR A 87 -24.88 -14.21 -19.91
N ALA A 88 -24.23 -14.52 -18.80
CA ALA A 88 -24.60 -14.01 -17.48
C ALA A 88 -24.50 -12.48 -17.42
N LEU A 89 -23.41 -11.91 -17.92
CA LEU A 89 -23.19 -10.45 -17.94
C LEU A 89 -24.09 -9.74 -18.97
N THR A 90 -24.45 -10.39 -20.08
CA THR A 90 -25.42 -9.85 -21.05
C THR A 90 -26.79 -9.74 -20.40
N TYR A 91 -27.22 -10.79 -19.70
CA TYR A 91 -28.47 -10.74 -18.93
C TYR A 91 -28.47 -9.59 -17.92
N ALA A 92 -27.40 -9.43 -17.15
CA ALA A 92 -27.28 -8.33 -16.20
C ALA A 92 -27.29 -6.95 -16.89
N ALA A 93 -26.60 -6.81 -18.02
CA ALA A 93 -26.60 -5.58 -18.81
C ALA A 93 -27.98 -5.22 -19.37
N ASP A 94 -28.79 -6.23 -19.76
CA ASP A 94 -30.18 -6.03 -20.20
C ASP A 94 -31.07 -5.60 -19.04
N ARG A 95 -30.84 -6.10 -17.84
CA ARG A 95 -31.54 -5.68 -16.62
C ARG A 95 -31.15 -4.32 -16.11
N ALA A 96 -29.98 -3.79 -16.49
CA ALA A 96 -29.61 -2.42 -16.15
C ALA A 96 -30.66 -1.42 -16.70
N GLY A 97 -31.10 -1.60 -17.96
CA GLY A 97 -32.07 -0.67 -18.58
C GLY A 97 -31.54 0.76 -18.59
N ASP A 98 -32.39 1.70 -18.18
CA ASP A 98 -32.04 3.12 -18.09
C ASP A 98 -31.38 3.50 -16.76
N GLU A 99 -31.35 2.60 -15.78
CA GLU A 99 -30.74 2.84 -14.48
C GLU A 99 -29.36 2.23 -14.40
N ARG A 100 -28.45 2.93 -13.67
CA ARG A 100 -27.11 2.43 -13.42
C ARG A 100 -27.16 1.12 -12.61
N LEU A 101 -26.57 0.06 -13.16
CA LEU A 101 -26.30 -1.17 -12.44
C LEU A 101 -24.79 -1.32 -12.23
N VAL A 102 -24.38 -1.45 -10.97
CA VAL A 102 -22.99 -1.75 -10.60
C VAL A 102 -22.84 -3.26 -10.44
N ILE A 103 -21.84 -3.86 -11.09
CA ILE A 103 -21.44 -5.24 -10.87
C ILE A 103 -20.00 -5.26 -10.42
N VAL A 104 -19.75 -5.85 -9.26
CA VAL A 104 -18.43 -6.10 -8.72
C VAL A 104 -18.12 -7.58 -8.83
N LEU A 105 -17.03 -7.92 -9.55
CA LEU A 105 -16.44 -9.25 -9.58
C LEU A 105 -15.18 -9.21 -8.70
N ASP A 106 -15.34 -9.52 -7.42
CA ASP A 106 -14.22 -9.57 -6.47
C ASP A 106 -13.50 -10.90 -6.55
N GLU A 107 -12.19 -10.91 -6.31
CA GLU A 107 -11.26 -12.00 -6.56
C GLU A 107 -11.32 -12.53 -8.00
N PHE A 108 -11.34 -11.59 -8.97
CA PHE A 108 -11.34 -11.86 -10.41
C PHE A 108 -10.26 -12.86 -10.88
N PRO A 109 -9.06 -12.93 -10.29
CA PRO A 109 -8.09 -13.97 -10.60
C PRO A 109 -8.65 -15.40 -10.50
N TYR A 110 -9.50 -15.70 -9.49
CA TYR A 110 -10.09 -17.02 -9.33
C TYR A 110 -11.07 -17.39 -10.46
N LEU A 111 -11.77 -16.38 -10.98
CA LEU A 111 -12.60 -16.58 -12.17
C LEU A 111 -11.76 -16.92 -13.39
N CYS A 112 -10.62 -16.26 -13.57
CA CYS A 112 -9.71 -16.54 -14.68
C CYS A 112 -9.03 -17.92 -14.56
N GLU A 113 -8.78 -18.40 -13.34
CA GLU A 113 -8.25 -19.74 -13.10
C GLU A 113 -9.29 -20.83 -13.46
N SER A 114 -10.55 -20.60 -13.12
CA SER A 114 -11.64 -21.56 -13.37
C SER A 114 -12.22 -21.51 -14.80
N SER A 115 -12.15 -20.33 -15.46
CA SER A 115 -12.66 -20.08 -16.80
C SER A 115 -11.54 -19.64 -17.75
N LYS A 116 -10.96 -20.60 -18.47
CA LYS A 116 -9.88 -20.31 -19.43
C LYS A 116 -10.36 -19.34 -20.52
N GLY A 117 -9.60 -18.24 -20.69
CA GLY A 117 -9.92 -17.22 -21.69
C GLY A 117 -11.00 -16.24 -21.29
N LEU A 118 -11.36 -16.18 -19.99
CA LEU A 118 -12.33 -15.21 -19.47
C LEU A 118 -12.00 -13.75 -19.88
N PRO A 119 -10.76 -13.24 -19.84
CA PRO A 119 -10.47 -11.89 -20.33
C PRO A 119 -10.90 -11.66 -21.79
N SER A 120 -10.72 -12.65 -22.67
CA SER A 120 -11.19 -12.58 -24.08
C SER A 120 -12.71 -12.66 -24.20
N GLN A 121 -13.36 -13.43 -23.34
CA GLN A 121 -14.81 -13.51 -23.28
C GLN A 121 -15.41 -12.17 -22.81
N LEU A 122 -14.82 -11.56 -21.76
CA LEU A 122 -15.20 -10.23 -21.28
C LEU A 122 -14.95 -9.14 -22.32
N GLN A 123 -13.87 -9.22 -23.07
CA GLN A 123 -13.61 -8.33 -24.21
C GLN A 123 -14.76 -8.39 -25.21
N ARG A 124 -15.17 -9.58 -25.63
CA ARG A 124 -16.29 -9.76 -26.59
C ARG A 124 -17.59 -9.21 -26.03
N PHE A 125 -17.94 -9.56 -24.80
CA PHE A 125 -19.10 -9.01 -24.09
C PHE A 125 -19.08 -7.48 -24.08
N TRP A 126 -17.96 -6.89 -23.66
CA TRP A 126 -17.81 -5.45 -23.56
C TRP A 126 -17.98 -4.76 -24.91
N ASP A 127 -17.31 -5.27 -25.97
CA ASP A 127 -17.36 -4.69 -27.30
C ASP A 127 -18.74 -4.79 -27.96
N THR A 128 -19.53 -5.82 -27.64
CA THR A 128 -20.84 -6.05 -28.27
C THR A 128 -22.00 -5.50 -27.46
N ARG A 129 -21.99 -5.62 -26.13
CA ARG A 129 -23.10 -5.28 -25.25
C ARG A 129 -22.70 -4.29 -24.15
N GLY A 130 -21.65 -4.53 -23.40
CA GLY A 130 -21.29 -3.76 -22.21
C GLY A 130 -21.19 -2.27 -22.46
N LYS A 131 -20.45 -1.85 -23.51
CA LYS A 131 -20.28 -0.43 -23.88
C LYS A 131 -21.53 0.28 -24.41
N ARG A 132 -22.66 -0.44 -24.54
CA ARG A 132 -23.95 0.10 -24.97
C ARG A 132 -25.02 -0.01 -23.89
N SER A 133 -24.64 -0.39 -22.70
CA SER A 133 -25.53 -0.54 -21.54
C SER A 133 -25.25 0.51 -20.48
N ASN A 134 -26.10 0.62 -19.48
CA ASN A 134 -25.86 1.48 -18.32
C ASN A 134 -25.16 0.71 -17.18
N LEU A 135 -24.15 -0.08 -17.55
CA LEU A 135 -23.40 -0.93 -16.63
C LEU A 135 -22.13 -0.26 -16.15
N MET A 136 -21.84 -0.37 -14.85
CA MET A 136 -20.52 -0.20 -14.28
C MET A 136 -20.00 -1.57 -13.82
N LEU A 137 -19.02 -2.12 -14.54
CA LEU A 137 -18.37 -3.38 -14.20
C LEU A 137 -17.05 -3.12 -13.50
N VAL A 138 -16.90 -3.59 -12.27
CA VAL A 138 -15.68 -3.49 -11.48
C VAL A 138 -15.02 -4.85 -11.37
N LEU A 139 -13.80 -4.97 -11.90
CA LEU A 139 -12.96 -6.15 -11.74
C LEU A 139 -12.01 -5.91 -10.56
N CYS A 140 -12.14 -6.71 -9.50
CA CYS A 140 -11.31 -6.56 -8.31
C CYS A 140 -10.42 -7.80 -8.11
N GLY A 141 -9.14 -7.57 -7.72
CA GLY A 141 -8.23 -8.69 -7.48
C GLY A 141 -7.14 -8.39 -6.47
N SER A 142 -6.81 -9.42 -5.68
CA SER A 142 -5.75 -9.33 -4.66
C SER A 142 -4.37 -9.75 -5.17
N GLN A 143 -4.29 -10.55 -6.25
CA GLN A 143 -3.05 -10.98 -6.87
C GLN A 143 -2.50 -9.90 -7.80
N VAL A 144 -1.67 -8.98 -7.26
CA VAL A 144 -1.18 -7.79 -7.97
C VAL A 144 -0.50 -8.16 -9.29
N SER A 145 0.44 -9.11 -9.26
CA SER A 145 1.19 -9.54 -10.45
C SER A 145 0.28 -10.11 -11.54
N PHE A 146 -0.78 -10.84 -11.16
CA PHE A 146 -1.78 -11.35 -12.11
C PHE A 146 -2.56 -10.19 -12.75
N MET A 147 -3.08 -9.27 -11.93
CA MET A 147 -3.85 -8.14 -12.43
C MET A 147 -3.04 -7.27 -13.39
N GLU A 148 -1.78 -7.01 -13.07
CA GLU A 148 -0.90 -6.22 -13.94
C GLU A 148 -0.55 -6.93 -15.25
N LYS A 149 -0.30 -8.26 -15.22
CA LYS A 149 0.14 -9.02 -16.40
C LYS A 149 -0.99 -9.49 -17.30
N GLU A 150 -2.12 -9.91 -16.73
CA GLU A 150 -3.21 -10.57 -17.46
C GLU A 150 -4.42 -9.63 -17.70
N VAL A 151 -4.60 -8.59 -16.89
CA VAL A 151 -5.73 -7.67 -17.01
C VAL A 151 -5.29 -6.30 -17.56
N LEU A 152 -4.18 -5.77 -17.07
CA LEU A 152 -3.76 -4.39 -17.35
C LEU A 152 -2.71 -4.27 -18.47
N ALA A 153 -1.91 -5.29 -18.73
CA ALA A 153 -0.84 -5.26 -19.73
C ALA A 153 -1.37 -5.01 -21.15
N GLU A 154 -0.54 -4.44 -22.02
CA GLU A 154 -0.88 -4.16 -23.43
C GLU A 154 -1.32 -5.39 -24.21
N ARG A 155 -0.80 -6.56 -23.87
CA ARG A 155 -1.20 -7.85 -24.48
C ARG A 155 -2.55 -8.37 -23.98
N SER A 156 -3.12 -7.79 -22.93
CA SER A 156 -4.41 -8.23 -22.37
C SER A 156 -5.55 -7.94 -23.36
N PRO A 157 -6.50 -8.88 -23.53
CA PRO A 157 -7.73 -8.61 -24.28
C PRO A 157 -8.53 -7.41 -23.74
N LEU A 158 -8.38 -7.06 -22.47
CA LEU A 158 -9.05 -5.94 -21.82
C LEU A 158 -8.30 -4.60 -21.98
N PHE A 159 -7.10 -4.62 -22.56
CA PHE A 159 -6.36 -3.40 -22.83
C PHE A 159 -7.16 -2.46 -23.76
N GLY A 160 -7.23 -1.17 -23.41
CA GLY A 160 -7.99 -0.16 -24.15
C GLY A 160 -9.52 -0.24 -23.98
N ARG A 161 -10.06 -1.15 -23.15
CA ARG A 161 -11.50 -1.27 -22.86
C ARG A 161 -11.85 -0.77 -21.47
N ARG A 162 -10.89 -0.83 -20.56
CA ARG A 162 -11.09 -0.22 -19.23
C ARG A 162 -11.23 1.29 -19.33
N THR A 163 -12.14 1.82 -18.56
CA THR A 163 -12.37 3.28 -18.45
C THR A 163 -11.57 3.90 -17.33
N GLY A 164 -11.11 3.08 -16.37
CA GLY A 164 -10.23 3.47 -15.30
C GLY A 164 -9.61 2.29 -14.57
N GLN A 165 -8.59 2.59 -13.78
CA GLN A 165 -7.95 1.61 -12.90
C GLN A 165 -7.42 2.30 -11.65
N ARG A 166 -7.42 1.59 -10.53
CA ARG A 166 -6.81 2.04 -9.29
C ARG A 166 -6.09 0.89 -8.61
N ARG A 167 -4.82 1.08 -8.30
CA ARG A 167 -4.13 0.24 -7.33
C ARG A 167 -4.42 0.79 -5.95
N LEU A 168 -5.01 -0.03 -5.09
CA LEU A 168 -5.27 0.35 -3.70
C LEU A 168 -4.00 0.09 -2.89
N GLU A 169 -3.43 1.15 -2.39
CA GLU A 169 -2.23 1.11 -1.52
C GLU A 169 -2.64 1.08 -0.04
N PRO A 170 -1.74 0.73 0.88
CA PRO A 170 -1.97 0.94 2.31
C PRO A 170 -2.45 2.35 2.62
N VAL A 171 -3.18 2.55 3.71
CA VAL A 171 -3.62 3.90 4.10
C VAL A 171 -2.41 4.77 4.45
N GLU A 172 -2.58 6.06 4.23
CA GLU A 172 -1.58 7.06 4.50
C GLU A 172 -1.22 7.14 5.99
N PRO A 173 -0.01 7.58 6.35
CA PRO A 173 0.44 7.64 7.73
C PRO A 173 -0.55 8.36 8.67
N ALA A 174 -1.06 9.53 8.28
CA ALA A 174 -2.01 10.29 9.06
C ALA A 174 -3.34 9.53 9.27
N SER A 175 -3.87 8.90 8.21
CA SER A 175 -5.07 8.08 8.29
C SER A 175 -4.90 6.84 9.17
N ALA A 176 -3.70 6.27 9.22
CA ALA A 176 -3.41 5.10 10.05
C ALA A 176 -3.61 5.37 11.55
N LEU A 177 -3.36 6.60 12.00
CA LEU A 177 -3.55 6.98 13.42
C LEU A 177 -5.02 6.89 13.86
N ALA A 178 -5.96 7.04 12.93
CA ALA A 178 -7.39 6.98 13.24
C ALA A 178 -7.87 5.57 13.61
N PHE A 179 -7.07 4.52 13.36
CA PHE A 179 -7.38 3.15 13.79
C PHE A 179 -7.20 2.94 15.31
N LEU A 180 -6.42 3.81 15.97
CA LEU A 180 -6.12 3.72 17.41
C LEU A 180 -6.51 5.02 18.14
N PRO A 181 -7.81 5.37 18.16
CA PRO A 181 -8.27 6.68 18.65
C PRO A 181 -8.03 6.93 20.15
N GLY A 182 -7.84 5.89 20.95
CA GLY A 182 -7.51 5.99 22.38
C GLY A 182 -6.05 6.29 22.70
N TRP A 183 -5.13 6.14 21.70
CA TRP A 183 -3.69 6.30 21.95
C TRP A 183 -3.20 7.74 21.77
N SER A 184 -2.01 8.05 22.30
CA SER A 184 -1.31 9.28 21.95
C SER A 184 -0.88 9.24 20.47
N VAL A 185 -0.63 10.41 19.86
CA VAL A 185 -0.10 10.48 18.48
C VAL A 185 1.23 9.74 18.36
N GLN A 186 2.09 9.85 19.38
CA GLN A 186 3.38 9.18 19.41
C GLN A 186 3.26 7.66 19.45
N ASP A 187 2.36 7.11 20.31
CA ASP A 187 2.16 5.66 20.39
C ASP A 187 1.52 5.12 19.11
N ALA A 188 0.53 5.81 18.56
CA ALA A 188 -0.10 5.45 17.31
C ALA A 188 0.88 5.54 16.11
N ALA A 189 1.77 6.55 16.10
CA ALA A 189 2.84 6.65 15.11
C ALA A 189 3.87 5.52 15.26
N THR A 190 4.18 5.10 16.49
CA THR A 190 5.05 3.95 16.75
C THR A 190 4.41 2.65 16.24
N ALA A 191 3.11 2.44 16.49
CA ALA A 191 2.37 1.31 15.94
C ALA A 191 2.36 1.32 14.41
N TYR A 192 2.18 2.49 13.79
CA TYR A 192 2.34 2.64 12.34
C TYR A 192 3.75 2.27 11.88
N GLY A 193 4.80 2.68 12.60
CA GLY A 193 6.20 2.31 12.30
C GLY A 193 6.44 0.80 12.30
N ILE A 194 5.60 0.04 13.02
CA ILE A 194 5.63 -1.42 13.09
C ILE A 194 4.72 -2.06 12.02
N LEU A 195 3.46 -1.66 11.94
CA LEU A 195 2.40 -2.30 11.16
C LEU A 195 2.26 -1.71 9.74
N GLY A 196 2.78 -0.51 9.51
CA GLY A 196 2.49 0.27 8.33
C GLY A 196 1.03 0.70 8.24
N GLY A 197 0.61 1.12 7.05
CA GLY A 197 -0.76 1.53 6.76
C GLY A 197 -1.70 0.40 6.32
N MET A 198 -1.42 -0.86 6.66
CA MET A 198 -2.28 -1.98 6.28
C MET A 198 -3.51 -2.06 7.19
N PRO A 199 -4.74 -1.77 6.69
CA PRO A 199 -5.93 -1.67 7.55
C PRO A 199 -6.16 -2.92 8.40
N ALA A 200 -6.05 -4.11 7.80
CA ALA A 200 -6.28 -5.37 8.52
C ALA A 200 -5.25 -5.63 9.64
N TYR A 201 -4.06 -5.04 9.58
CA TYR A 201 -3.07 -5.14 10.66
C TYR A 201 -3.36 -4.14 11.76
N LEU A 202 -3.67 -2.89 11.38
CA LEU A 202 -4.03 -1.83 12.32
C LEU A 202 -5.28 -2.16 13.14
N GLN A 203 -6.30 -2.78 12.52
CA GLN A 203 -7.53 -3.24 13.17
C GLN A 203 -7.31 -4.35 14.21
N ARG A 204 -6.15 -5.04 14.18
CA ARG A 204 -5.84 -6.07 15.19
C ARG A 204 -5.39 -5.48 16.52
N PHE A 205 -4.81 -4.28 16.47
CA PHE A 205 -4.43 -3.58 17.69
C PHE A 205 -5.64 -2.93 18.32
N ARG A 206 -5.75 -3.07 19.62
CA ARG A 206 -6.84 -2.54 20.43
C ARG A 206 -6.35 -1.30 21.17
N ASP A 207 -7.11 -0.24 21.11
CA ASP A 207 -6.79 1.04 21.74
C ASP A 207 -7.04 1.08 23.26
N ASP A 208 -7.72 0.06 23.81
CA ASP A 208 -7.86 -0.18 25.24
C ASP A 208 -6.65 -0.90 25.89
N ARG A 209 -5.61 -1.19 25.10
CA ARG A 209 -4.35 -1.82 25.52
C ARG A 209 -3.16 -0.98 25.09
N ASP A 210 -2.06 -1.09 25.80
CA ASP A 210 -0.79 -0.48 25.38
C ASP A 210 -0.14 -1.22 24.19
N LEU A 211 0.92 -0.63 23.65
CA LEU A 211 1.67 -1.17 22.52
C LEU A 211 2.26 -2.55 22.84
N ALA A 212 2.84 -2.71 24.02
CA ALA A 212 3.50 -3.95 24.44
C ALA A 212 2.50 -5.11 24.53
N THR A 213 1.35 -4.88 25.16
CA THR A 213 0.27 -5.87 25.28
C THR A 213 -0.29 -6.27 23.90
N ASN A 214 -0.47 -5.32 22.98
CA ASN A 214 -0.91 -5.61 21.62
C ASN A 214 0.14 -6.44 20.84
N LEU A 215 1.42 -6.09 20.94
CA LEU A 215 2.50 -6.84 20.29
C LEU A 215 2.58 -8.27 20.81
N LEU A 216 2.50 -8.46 22.12
CA LEU A 216 2.46 -9.81 22.72
C LEU A 216 1.25 -10.61 22.25
N ALA A 217 0.10 -9.97 22.15
CA ALA A 217 -1.15 -10.65 21.77
C ALA A 217 -1.23 -11.00 20.28
N GLU A 218 -0.73 -10.18 19.39
CA GLU A 218 -0.98 -10.30 17.95
C GLU A 218 0.25 -10.76 17.15
N VAL A 219 1.48 -10.52 17.68
CA VAL A 219 2.73 -10.73 16.92
C VAL A 219 3.68 -11.70 17.60
N LEU A 220 3.84 -11.61 18.93
CA LEU A 220 4.90 -12.31 19.66
C LEU A 220 4.38 -13.56 20.40
N ARG A 221 3.37 -14.20 19.84
CA ARG A 221 2.88 -15.53 20.26
C ARG A 221 2.41 -16.34 19.04
N PRO A 222 2.50 -17.67 19.06
CA PRO A 222 2.13 -18.52 17.91
C PRO A 222 0.67 -18.35 17.47
N GLU A 223 -0.25 -18.10 18.39
CA GLU A 223 -1.68 -17.92 18.14
C GLU A 223 -2.02 -16.50 17.67
N GLY A 224 -1.07 -15.57 17.68
CA GLY A 224 -1.24 -14.21 17.23
C GLY A 224 -1.51 -14.14 15.74
N TYR A 225 -2.51 -13.35 15.34
CA TYR A 225 -2.93 -13.24 13.95
C TYR A 225 -1.80 -12.80 13.01
N LEU A 226 -0.88 -12.00 13.49
CA LEU A 226 0.23 -11.45 12.71
C LEU A 226 1.51 -12.30 12.77
N PHE A 227 1.58 -13.32 13.62
CA PHE A 227 2.80 -14.10 13.80
C PHE A 227 3.28 -14.78 12.50
N ASP A 228 2.37 -15.47 11.79
CA ASP A 228 2.66 -16.18 10.55
C ASP A 228 2.29 -15.39 9.28
N GLU A 229 1.85 -14.13 9.42
CA GLU A 229 1.29 -13.35 8.34
C GLU A 229 2.24 -13.13 7.17
N VAL A 230 3.51 -12.81 7.43
CA VAL A 230 4.50 -12.60 6.38
C VAL A 230 4.83 -13.90 5.67
N ASP A 231 4.95 -15.01 6.39
CA ASP A 231 5.15 -16.33 5.80
C ASP A 231 3.97 -16.75 4.91
N PHE A 232 2.75 -16.46 5.36
CA PHE A 232 1.54 -16.69 4.57
C PHE A 232 1.54 -15.84 3.29
N LEU A 233 1.86 -14.55 3.40
CA LEU A 233 1.98 -13.64 2.25
C LEU A 233 2.97 -14.18 1.22
N LEU A 234 4.18 -14.56 1.65
CA LEU A 234 5.21 -15.06 0.73
C LEU A 234 4.80 -16.36 0.04
N ARG A 235 4.15 -17.29 0.77
CA ARG A 235 3.68 -18.57 0.19
C ARG A 235 2.52 -18.40 -0.77
N SER A 236 1.64 -17.44 -0.52
CA SER A 236 0.46 -17.22 -1.38
C SER A 236 0.76 -16.47 -2.67
N GLU A 237 1.81 -15.65 -2.69
CA GLU A 237 2.10 -14.75 -3.81
C GLU A 237 3.34 -15.17 -4.62
N LEU A 238 4.21 -16.04 -4.07
CA LEU A 238 5.54 -16.31 -4.64
C LEU A 238 5.80 -17.80 -4.82
N THR A 239 6.44 -18.15 -5.94
CA THR A 239 6.77 -19.54 -6.29
C THR A 239 7.97 -20.10 -5.52
N SER A 240 8.85 -19.24 -4.98
CA SER A 240 10.06 -19.64 -4.24
C SER A 240 10.19 -18.87 -2.93
N PRO A 241 9.23 -19.03 -1.98
CA PRO A 241 9.13 -18.18 -0.78
C PRO A 241 10.40 -18.20 0.08
N ALA A 242 11.14 -19.29 0.14
CA ALA A 242 12.39 -19.38 0.91
C ALA A 242 13.47 -18.43 0.40
N THR A 243 13.69 -18.36 -0.92
CA THR A 243 14.69 -17.46 -1.51
C THR A 243 14.30 -16.00 -1.34
N TYR A 244 13.01 -15.69 -1.54
CA TYR A 244 12.49 -14.33 -1.27
C TYR A 244 12.63 -13.95 0.20
N GLY A 245 12.36 -14.87 1.13
CA GLY A 245 12.57 -14.67 2.56
C GLY A 245 14.04 -14.37 2.91
N SER A 246 14.99 -15.10 2.30
CA SER A 246 16.43 -14.83 2.50
C SER A 246 16.82 -13.43 2.02
N ILE A 247 16.31 -13.00 0.86
CA ILE A 247 16.58 -11.65 0.32
C ILE A 247 15.96 -10.57 1.22
N LEU A 248 14.69 -10.75 1.62
CA LEU A 248 14.02 -9.82 2.54
C LEU A 248 14.75 -9.74 3.89
N GLY A 249 15.20 -10.87 4.42
CA GLY A 249 16.02 -10.92 5.63
C GLY A 249 17.33 -10.16 5.50
N ALA A 250 18.04 -10.29 4.37
CA ALA A 250 19.26 -9.54 4.09
C ALA A 250 18.98 -8.03 4.03
N VAL A 251 17.96 -7.61 3.29
CA VAL A 251 17.57 -6.19 3.17
C VAL A 251 17.09 -5.60 4.51
N ALA A 252 16.37 -6.37 5.32
CA ALA A 252 15.88 -5.92 6.64
C ALA A 252 17.02 -5.70 7.64
N ARG A 253 18.03 -6.57 7.62
CA ARG A 253 19.22 -6.41 8.47
C ARG A 253 20.06 -5.21 8.07
N ASN A 254 20.29 -5.05 6.76
CA ASN A 254 21.14 -4.00 6.24
C ASN A 254 20.66 -3.54 4.85
N PRO A 255 19.93 -2.43 4.77
CA PRO A 255 19.58 -1.82 3.50
C PRO A 255 20.84 -1.58 2.66
N GLY A 256 20.89 -2.11 1.45
CA GLY A 256 22.12 -2.15 0.69
C GLY A 256 21.95 -2.07 -0.83
N ARG A 257 23.06 -2.08 -1.54
CA ARG A 257 23.07 -2.14 -3.00
C ARG A 257 22.87 -3.59 -3.44
N LEU A 258 22.53 -3.75 -4.71
CA LEU A 258 22.30 -5.08 -5.31
C LEU A 258 23.43 -6.08 -5.03
N GLY A 259 24.70 -5.65 -5.15
CA GLY A 259 25.85 -6.49 -4.93
C GLY A 259 26.00 -6.95 -3.48
N ASP A 260 25.73 -6.06 -2.53
CA ASP A 260 25.79 -6.34 -1.09
C ASP A 260 24.75 -7.40 -0.71
N ILE A 261 23.51 -7.22 -1.18
CA ILE A 261 22.39 -8.16 -0.95
C ILE A 261 22.70 -9.53 -1.59
N ALA A 262 23.18 -9.54 -2.84
CA ALA A 262 23.53 -10.77 -3.55
C ALA A 262 24.64 -11.56 -2.79
N GLY A 263 25.66 -10.85 -2.30
CA GLY A 263 26.74 -11.44 -1.48
C GLY A 263 26.22 -12.00 -0.15
N ASP A 264 25.35 -11.29 0.55
CA ASP A 264 24.76 -11.70 1.84
C ASP A 264 23.91 -12.99 1.70
N VAL A 265 23.21 -13.13 0.58
CA VAL A 265 22.35 -14.29 0.29
C VAL A 265 23.13 -15.44 -0.36
N GLY A 266 24.32 -15.17 -0.89
CA GLY A 266 25.15 -16.18 -1.58
C GLY A 266 24.66 -16.53 -3.00
N ILE A 267 24.07 -15.56 -3.73
CA ILE A 267 23.62 -15.71 -5.10
C ILE A 267 24.27 -14.67 -6.02
N ASP A 268 24.23 -14.90 -7.33
CA ASP A 268 24.75 -13.92 -8.27
C ASP A 268 23.81 -12.69 -8.40
N SER A 269 24.41 -11.54 -8.79
CA SER A 269 23.66 -10.28 -8.88
C SER A 269 22.53 -10.30 -9.92
N THR A 270 22.62 -11.10 -10.97
CA THR A 270 21.57 -11.23 -12.00
C THR A 270 20.36 -11.92 -11.39
N THR A 271 20.58 -12.99 -10.66
CA THR A 271 19.54 -13.72 -9.93
C THR A 271 18.93 -12.84 -8.84
N ALA A 272 19.73 -12.17 -8.02
CA ALA A 272 19.25 -11.24 -7.00
C ALA A 272 18.38 -10.12 -7.59
N ASN A 273 18.77 -9.56 -8.74
CA ASN A 273 18.00 -8.52 -9.42
C ASN A 273 16.62 -9.00 -9.88
N LYS A 274 16.49 -10.24 -10.36
CA LYS A 274 15.19 -10.82 -10.74
C LYS A 274 14.25 -10.92 -9.53
N TYR A 275 14.74 -11.43 -8.41
CA TYR A 275 13.96 -11.53 -7.18
C TYR A 275 13.58 -10.16 -6.63
N LEU A 276 14.52 -9.21 -6.58
CA LEU A 276 14.27 -7.84 -6.14
C LEU A 276 13.27 -7.10 -7.06
N SER A 277 13.28 -7.38 -8.37
CA SER A 277 12.27 -6.83 -9.29
C SER A 277 10.87 -7.28 -8.90
N VAL A 278 10.65 -8.57 -8.66
CA VAL A 278 9.36 -9.10 -8.22
C VAL A 278 8.92 -8.49 -6.89
N LEU A 279 9.84 -8.41 -5.92
CA LEU A 279 9.55 -7.79 -4.62
C LEU A 279 9.20 -6.30 -4.74
N ARG A 280 9.79 -5.60 -5.71
CA ARG A 280 9.44 -4.19 -6.02
C ARG A 280 8.06 -4.08 -6.66
N ASP A 281 7.73 -4.94 -7.62
CA ASP A 281 6.40 -4.99 -8.24
C ASP A 281 5.32 -5.23 -7.17
N MET A 282 5.63 -6.06 -6.17
CA MET A 282 4.77 -6.31 -5.00
C MET A 282 4.77 -5.18 -3.96
N ARG A 283 5.61 -4.15 -4.10
CA ARG A 283 5.80 -3.08 -3.09
C ARG A 283 6.27 -3.60 -1.72
N LEU A 284 6.96 -4.73 -1.68
CA LEU A 284 7.62 -5.22 -0.46
C LEU A 284 8.99 -4.61 -0.28
N VAL A 285 9.67 -4.30 -1.38
CA VAL A 285 10.97 -3.64 -1.43
C VAL A 285 10.88 -2.42 -2.34
N GLU A 286 11.55 -1.36 -1.96
CA GLU A 286 11.79 -0.20 -2.82
C GLU A 286 13.28 -0.03 -3.12
N ARG A 287 13.59 0.56 -4.28
CA ARG A 287 14.94 1.00 -4.62
C ARG A 287 14.98 2.50 -4.52
N GLU A 288 15.54 2.99 -3.45
CA GLU A 288 15.67 4.40 -3.17
C GLU A 288 16.92 4.98 -3.87
N ILE A 289 16.69 5.94 -4.72
CA ILE A 289 17.75 6.70 -5.40
C ILE A 289 17.75 8.09 -4.77
N PRO A 290 18.91 8.61 -4.33
CA PRO A 290 18.95 9.95 -3.78
C PRO A 290 18.40 10.99 -4.77
N VAL A 291 17.52 11.89 -4.34
CA VAL A 291 17.01 13.02 -5.14
C VAL A 291 18.16 13.90 -5.64
N THR A 292 19.28 13.87 -4.93
CA THR A 292 20.54 14.55 -5.29
C THR A 292 21.32 13.86 -6.41
N ASP A 293 20.84 12.73 -6.96
CA ASP A 293 21.51 12.06 -8.07
C ASP A 293 21.18 12.77 -9.39
N PRO A 294 22.18 13.24 -10.14
CA PRO A 294 21.93 13.98 -11.38
C PRO A 294 21.39 13.10 -12.52
N ASN A 295 21.52 11.78 -12.40
CA ASN A 295 21.01 10.83 -13.40
C ASN A 295 20.32 9.62 -12.76
N PRO A 296 19.08 9.78 -12.21
CA PRO A 296 18.38 8.75 -11.47
C PRO A 296 18.17 7.46 -12.27
N LEU A 297 17.92 7.56 -13.58
CA LEU A 297 17.64 6.41 -14.45
C LEU A 297 18.85 5.48 -14.62
N ARG A 298 20.07 6.03 -14.54
CA ARG A 298 21.33 5.27 -14.66
C ARG A 298 22.11 5.19 -13.35
N SER A 299 21.48 5.58 -12.25
CA SER A 299 22.13 5.63 -10.95
C SER A 299 22.60 4.27 -10.48
N ARG A 300 23.85 4.19 -10.02
CA ARG A 300 24.42 3.06 -9.29
C ARG A 300 24.36 3.28 -7.76
N ARG A 301 23.81 4.41 -7.31
CA ARG A 301 23.70 4.80 -5.90
C ARG A 301 22.44 4.30 -5.22
N GLY A 302 21.52 3.65 -5.98
CA GLY A 302 20.27 3.15 -5.45
C GLY A 302 20.48 2.07 -4.39
N VAL A 303 19.78 2.24 -3.26
CA VAL A 303 19.78 1.34 -2.10
C VAL A 303 18.43 0.66 -2.03
N TYR A 304 18.42 -0.66 -1.84
CA TYR A 304 17.20 -1.41 -1.60
C TYR A 304 16.86 -1.41 -0.11
N ARG A 305 15.61 -1.15 0.20
CA ARG A 305 15.06 -1.26 1.57
C ARG A 305 13.69 -1.91 1.54
N ILE A 306 13.26 -2.45 2.67
CA ILE A 306 11.90 -2.97 2.81
C ILE A 306 10.94 -1.77 2.82
N ALA A 307 9.96 -1.77 1.90
CA ALA A 307 8.94 -0.73 1.80
C ALA A 307 7.78 -0.97 2.78
N ASP A 308 7.46 -2.24 3.03
CA ASP A 308 6.41 -2.62 3.98
C ASP A 308 6.94 -2.66 5.41
N ARG A 309 6.37 -1.85 6.30
CA ARG A 309 6.80 -1.71 7.69
C ARG A 309 6.69 -3.02 8.48
N PHE A 310 5.59 -3.75 8.31
CA PHE A 310 5.38 -5.00 9.02
C PHE A 310 6.33 -6.11 8.53
N VAL A 311 6.58 -6.16 7.23
CA VAL A 311 7.59 -7.08 6.68
C VAL A 311 8.98 -6.76 7.22
N ALA A 312 9.35 -5.47 7.31
CA ALA A 312 10.62 -5.05 7.92
C ALA A 312 10.71 -5.47 9.39
N PHE A 313 9.65 -5.23 10.16
CA PHE A 313 9.54 -5.64 11.56
C PHE A 313 9.66 -7.16 11.72
N HIS A 314 8.93 -7.92 10.90
CA HIS A 314 8.96 -9.39 10.93
C HIS A 314 10.38 -9.94 10.74
N PHE A 315 11.08 -9.53 9.68
CA PHE A 315 12.43 -10.03 9.40
C PHE A 315 13.49 -9.54 10.39
N ARG A 316 13.23 -8.48 11.14
CA ARG A 316 14.13 -7.95 12.15
C ARG A 316 13.90 -8.57 13.54
N HIS A 317 12.65 -8.78 13.93
CA HIS A 317 12.28 -9.14 15.30
C HIS A 317 11.57 -10.51 15.43
N VAL A 318 10.73 -10.88 14.48
CA VAL A 318 9.92 -12.10 14.59
C VAL A 318 10.68 -13.30 14.04
N GLN A 319 11.10 -13.25 12.80
CA GLN A 319 11.76 -14.37 12.12
C GLN A 319 13.05 -14.83 12.81
N PRO A 320 13.98 -13.96 13.26
CA PRO A 320 15.18 -14.39 13.97
C PRO A 320 14.89 -15.03 15.34
N HIS A 321 13.78 -14.66 15.97
CA HIS A 321 13.39 -15.13 17.31
C HIS A 321 12.23 -16.12 17.29
N ARG A 322 11.89 -16.65 16.11
CA ARG A 322 10.73 -17.53 15.91
C ARG A 322 10.66 -18.70 16.91
N SER A 323 11.78 -19.37 17.14
CA SER A 323 11.85 -20.50 18.09
C SER A 323 11.57 -20.08 19.54
N LEU A 324 12.02 -18.88 19.94
CA LEU A 324 11.72 -18.34 21.28
C LEU A 324 10.22 -18.02 21.41
N ILE A 325 9.63 -17.41 20.39
CA ILE A 325 8.20 -17.07 20.39
C ILE A 325 7.36 -18.35 20.45
N GLN A 326 7.71 -19.37 19.64
CA GLN A 326 7.05 -20.68 19.64
C GLN A 326 7.17 -21.43 20.99
N ALA A 327 8.23 -21.16 21.73
CA ALA A 327 8.45 -21.69 23.08
C ALA A 327 7.73 -20.88 24.17
N GLY A 328 6.85 -19.92 23.80
CA GLY A 328 6.10 -19.08 24.75
C GLY A 328 6.93 -17.98 25.40
N ARG A 329 8.10 -17.62 24.83
CA ARG A 329 9.01 -16.58 25.36
C ARG A 329 8.91 -15.25 24.61
N GLY A 330 7.71 -14.87 24.17
CA GLY A 330 7.48 -13.61 23.46
C GLY A 330 7.81 -12.36 24.26
N GLU A 331 7.59 -12.39 25.59
CA GLU A 331 7.96 -11.29 26.49
C GLU A 331 9.48 -11.01 26.42
N ARG A 332 10.30 -12.04 26.43
CA ARG A 332 11.74 -11.89 26.29
C ARG A 332 12.14 -11.25 24.97
N VAL A 333 11.47 -11.62 23.86
CA VAL A 333 11.72 -11.02 22.54
C VAL A 333 11.28 -9.56 22.54
N LEU A 334 10.17 -9.24 23.20
CA LEU A 334 9.72 -7.86 23.37
C LEU A 334 10.79 -7.03 24.10
N GLU A 335 11.27 -7.50 25.25
CA GLU A 335 12.23 -6.78 26.10
C GLU A 335 13.61 -6.64 25.46
N GLU A 336 14.17 -7.74 24.91
CA GLU A 336 15.55 -7.78 24.43
C GLU A 336 15.72 -7.30 22.98
N SER A 337 14.66 -7.37 22.14
CA SER A 337 14.76 -7.07 20.72
C SER A 337 13.90 -5.91 20.28
N VAL A 338 12.61 -5.87 20.70
CA VAL A 338 11.66 -4.87 20.18
C VAL A 338 11.76 -3.55 20.92
N GLN A 339 11.70 -3.55 22.25
CA GLN A 339 11.73 -2.32 23.05
C GLN A 339 12.96 -1.43 22.78
N PRO A 340 14.18 -1.97 22.67
CA PRO A 340 15.34 -1.16 22.32
C PRO A 340 15.26 -0.51 20.93
N ASP A 341 14.47 -1.06 20.00
CA ASP A 341 14.32 -0.59 18.63
C ASP A 341 13.12 0.39 18.44
N LEU A 342 12.25 0.54 19.44
CA LEU A 342 11.07 1.43 19.34
C LEU A 342 11.42 2.88 18.93
N PRO A 343 12.49 3.52 19.45
CA PRO A 343 12.86 4.86 19.03
C PRO A 343 13.16 4.95 17.52
N ARG A 344 13.83 3.94 16.95
CA ARG A 344 14.10 3.88 15.51
C ARG A 344 12.83 3.66 14.70
N LEU A 345 11.93 2.79 15.17
CA LEU A 345 10.65 2.55 14.49
C LEU A 345 9.78 3.81 14.45
N LEU A 346 9.77 4.57 15.54
CA LEU A 346 9.11 5.88 15.59
C LEU A 346 9.77 6.89 14.65
N ASP A 347 11.09 6.96 14.62
CA ASP A 347 11.82 7.86 13.72
C ASP A 347 11.55 7.51 12.25
N ASP A 348 11.56 6.23 11.91
CA ASP A 348 11.17 5.75 10.59
C ASP A 348 9.73 6.14 10.21
N ALA A 349 8.79 6.08 11.17
CA ALA A 349 7.42 6.55 10.98
C ALA A 349 7.36 8.06 10.74
N ARG A 350 8.07 8.85 11.55
CA ARG A 350 8.17 10.31 11.37
C ARG A 350 8.62 10.69 9.96
N VAL A 351 9.61 9.97 9.44
CA VAL A 351 10.07 10.20 8.05
C VAL A 351 8.98 9.90 7.03
N ASP A 352 8.15 8.86 7.24
CA ASP A 352 7.02 8.59 6.34
C ASP A 352 5.97 9.70 6.37
N PHE A 353 5.64 10.21 7.57
CA PHE A 353 4.74 11.38 7.69
C PHE A 353 5.29 12.62 6.98
N VAL A 354 6.59 12.87 7.13
CA VAL A 354 7.26 14.00 6.45
C VAL A 354 7.23 13.83 4.93
N LEU A 355 7.53 12.64 4.43
CA LEU A 355 7.50 12.36 3.00
C LEU A 355 6.09 12.49 2.41
N ASP A 356 5.07 12.08 3.16
CA ASP A 356 3.67 12.21 2.75
C ASP A 356 3.26 13.68 2.69
N HIS A 357 3.54 14.46 3.74
CA HIS A 357 3.30 15.90 3.78
C HIS A 357 4.02 16.64 2.63
N LEU A 358 5.32 16.35 2.39
CA LEU A 358 6.06 16.98 1.31
C LEU A 358 5.43 16.74 -0.07
N ARG A 359 4.81 15.59 -0.28
CA ARG A 359 4.16 15.23 -1.56
C ARG A 359 2.79 15.87 -1.75
N ARG A 360 2.06 16.15 -0.67
CA ARG A 360 0.62 16.47 -0.74
C ARG A 360 0.28 17.88 -0.28
N GLU A 361 0.92 18.33 0.80
CA GLU A 361 0.49 19.51 1.56
C GLU A 361 1.55 20.61 1.60
N ALA A 362 2.82 20.29 1.34
CA ALA A 362 3.90 21.29 1.47
C ALA A 362 3.75 22.50 0.55
N ALA A 363 2.99 22.41 -0.54
CA ALA A 363 2.68 23.52 -1.41
C ALA A 363 1.97 24.67 -0.68
N GLU A 364 1.12 24.37 0.30
CA GLU A 364 0.41 25.35 1.12
C GLU A 364 1.39 26.20 1.95
N VAL A 365 2.47 25.58 2.43
CA VAL A 365 3.47 26.24 3.28
C VAL A 365 4.54 26.93 2.43
N LEU A 366 4.94 26.29 1.32
CA LEU A 366 6.03 26.76 0.45
C LEU A 366 5.57 27.79 -0.60
N GLY A 367 4.30 27.74 -1.01
CA GLY A 367 3.77 28.51 -2.14
C GLY A 367 4.15 27.93 -3.51
N THR A 368 4.76 26.74 -3.54
CA THR A 368 5.16 26.03 -4.75
C THR A 368 5.06 24.53 -4.53
N GLU A 369 4.75 23.77 -5.60
CA GLU A 369 4.66 22.30 -5.51
C GLU A 369 6.04 21.65 -5.36
N VAL A 370 6.08 20.53 -4.62
CA VAL A 370 7.26 19.68 -4.53
C VAL A 370 7.10 18.50 -5.50
N THR A 371 7.93 18.50 -6.54
CA THR A 371 7.82 17.57 -7.69
C THR A 371 8.54 16.25 -7.47
N GLU A 372 9.64 16.26 -6.74
CA GLU A 372 10.44 15.10 -6.39
C GLU A 372 10.72 15.10 -4.89
N VAL A 373 10.48 13.96 -4.24
CA VAL A 373 10.71 13.82 -2.79
C VAL A 373 11.43 12.50 -2.53
N GLY A 374 12.47 12.56 -1.71
CA GLY A 374 13.21 11.38 -1.28
C GLY A 374 13.76 11.50 0.14
N ARG A 375 14.06 10.34 0.72
CA ARG A 375 14.72 10.28 2.03
C ARG A 375 16.14 10.85 1.93
N HIS A 376 16.60 11.40 3.03
CA HIS A 376 17.98 11.83 3.19
C HIS A 376 18.58 11.15 4.43
N SER A 377 19.86 10.77 4.32
CA SER A 377 20.55 10.02 5.38
C SER A 377 21.19 10.89 6.44
N GLY A 378 20.87 12.19 6.47
CA GLY A 378 21.33 13.11 7.50
C GLY A 378 20.74 12.82 8.87
N THR A 379 21.37 13.34 9.90
CA THR A 379 20.86 13.19 11.29
C THR A 379 19.66 14.13 11.52
N TRP A 380 19.71 15.32 10.94
CA TRP A 380 18.70 16.38 11.08
C TRP A 380 17.80 16.48 9.84
N VAL A 381 18.43 16.52 8.65
CA VAL A 381 17.68 16.52 7.40
C VAL A 381 17.32 15.09 7.05
N ARG A 382 16.04 14.74 7.15
CA ARG A 382 15.55 13.36 6.95
C ARG A 382 14.89 13.16 5.58
N ALA A 383 14.46 14.21 4.94
CA ALA A 383 13.95 14.17 3.57
C ALA A 383 14.36 15.45 2.81
N VAL A 384 14.44 15.33 1.51
CA VAL A 384 14.71 16.44 0.58
C VAL A 384 13.76 16.36 -0.60
N GLY A 385 13.49 17.52 -1.21
CA GLY A 385 12.64 17.58 -2.40
C GLY A 385 13.14 18.64 -3.38
N ARG A 386 12.68 18.53 -4.64
CA ARG A 386 12.78 19.58 -5.67
C ARG A 386 11.44 20.24 -5.82
N THR A 387 11.45 21.55 -5.97
CA THR A 387 10.23 22.34 -6.18
C THR A 387 10.02 22.65 -7.67
N ALA A 388 8.77 22.93 -8.07
CA ALA A 388 8.39 23.16 -9.45
C ALA A 388 9.05 24.42 -10.06
N ASP A 389 9.41 25.40 -9.24
CA ASP A 389 10.13 26.62 -9.61
C ASP A 389 11.65 26.42 -9.74
N GLY A 390 12.15 25.20 -9.59
CA GLY A 390 13.57 24.85 -9.70
C GLY A 390 14.36 24.97 -8.41
N GLY A 391 13.71 25.30 -7.31
CA GLY A 391 14.29 25.31 -5.96
C GLY A 391 14.42 23.92 -5.34
N SER A 392 14.69 23.88 -4.04
CA SER A 392 14.74 22.66 -3.25
C SER A 392 14.24 22.90 -1.82
N VAL A 393 13.83 21.83 -1.16
CA VAL A 393 13.38 21.84 0.24
C VAL A 393 14.14 20.80 1.04
N ALA A 394 14.53 21.16 2.26
CA ALA A 394 15.11 20.28 3.26
C ALA A 394 14.12 20.13 4.43
N ALA A 395 13.69 18.90 4.65
CA ALA A 395 12.83 18.55 5.78
C ALA A 395 13.68 18.13 6.98
N ILE A 396 13.61 18.94 8.02
CA ILE A 396 14.39 18.80 9.25
C ILE A 396 13.50 18.16 10.30
N VAL A 397 13.89 17.00 10.79
CA VAL A 397 13.21 16.31 11.91
C VAL A 397 14.08 16.44 13.14
N VAL A 398 13.55 17.15 14.14
CA VAL A 398 14.28 17.38 15.40
C VAL A 398 14.34 16.04 16.17
N PRO A 399 15.51 15.50 16.47
CA PRO A 399 15.64 14.29 17.27
C PRO A 399 15.07 14.46 18.68
N ASP A 400 14.49 13.42 19.26
CA ASP A 400 14.00 13.45 20.64
C ASP A 400 15.15 13.77 21.63
N GLY A 401 14.90 14.72 22.51
CA GLY A 401 15.89 15.16 23.52
C GLY A 401 17.02 16.04 22.99
N ALA A 402 17.04 16.37 21.68
CA ALA A 402 18.00 17.32 21.15
C ALA A 402 17.66 18.75 21.60
N ALA A 403 18.58 19.37 22.33
CA ALA A 403 18.49 20.80 22.56
C ALA A 403 18.64 21.53 21.22
N ARG A 404 17.77 22.51 20.92
CA ARG A 404 17.82 23.36 19.71
C ARG A 404 19.17 24.14 19.55
N THR A 405 20.12 23.93 20.43
CA THR A 405 21.33 24.72 20.62
C THR A 405 22.57 24.25 19.83
N SER A 406 22.54 23.09 19.19
CA SER A 406 23.68 22.62 18.38
C SER A 406 23.37 22.66 16.89
N THR A 407 23.49 23.82 16.27
CA THR A 407 23.18 24.02 14.84
C THR A 407 24.30 23.59 13.89
N ALA A 408 25.54 23.44 14.36
CA ALA A 408 26.71 23.17 13.51
C ALA A 408 26.63 21.86 12.67
N PRO A 409 26.05 20.75 13.15
CA PRO A 409 25.84 19.55 12.31
C PRO A 409 24.79 19.80 11.22
N LEU A 410 23.69 20.48 11.57
CA LEU A 410 22.62 20.81 10.63
C LEU A 410 23.12 21.78 9.55
N GLU A 411 23.91 22.81 9.92
CA GLU A 411 24.49 23.76 8.97
C GLU A 411 25.39 23.05 7.96
N ARG A 412 26.15 22.06 8.39
CA ARG A 412 26.96 21.23 7.48
C ARG A 412 26.09 20.40 6.53
N GLU A 413 25.01 19.78 7.02
CA GLU A 413 24.09 19.04 6.18
C GLU A 413 23.45 19.97 5.12
N LEU A 414 23.00 21.17 5.51
CA LEU A 414 22.41 22.16 4.62
C LEU A 414 23.43 22.72 3.62
N ALA A 415 24.69 22.96 4.03
CA ALA A 415 25.76 23.40 3.14
C ALA A 415 26.07 22.37 2.05
N ASN A 416 26.10 21.07 2.40
CA ASN A 416 26.25 19.99 1.44
C ASN A 416 25.09 19.95 0.43
N LEU A 417 23.85 20.17 0.90
CA LEU A 417 22.68 20.23 0.02
C LEU A 417 22.73 21.45 -0.91
N ARG A 418 23.18 22.61 -0.41
CA ARG A 418 23.41 23.80 -1.24
C ARG A 418 24.37 23.51 -2.39
N GLU A 419 25.49 22.82 -2.14
CA GLU A 419 26.43 22.45 -3.20
C GLU A 419 25.78 21.56 -4.26
N VAL A 420 24.92 20.64 -3.84
CA VAL A 420 24.25 19.72 -4.75
C VAL A 420 23.13 20.38 -5.55
N PHE A 421 22.32 21.22 -4.92
CA PHE A 421 21.17 21.87 -5.57
C PHE A 421 21.53 23.21 -6.24
N GLY A 422 22.69 23.79 -5.97
CA GLY A 422 23.14 25.08 -6.50
C GLY A 422 22.58 26.30 -5.77
N SER A 423 21.66 26.08 -4.82
CA SER A 423 21.04 27.14 -4.00
C SER A 423 20.76 26.59 -2.59
N TRP A 424 20.54 27.50 -1.62
CA TRP A 424 20.09 27.09 -0.30
C TRP A 424 18.69 26.47 -0.39
N PRO A 425 18.45 25.29 0.23
CA PRO A 425 17.11 24.71 0.28
C PRO A 425 16.22 25.52 1.22
N GLU A 426 14.94 25.60 0.89
CA GLU A 426 13.88 25.98 1.84
C GLU A 426 13.91 25.02 3.02
N LYS A 427 13.73 25.53 4.24
CA LYS A 427 13.82 24.75 5.46
C LYS A 427 12.44 24.57 6.06
N LEU A 428 11.98 23.32 6.14
CA LEU A 428 10.79 22.94 6.89
C LEU A 428 11.20 22.12 8.10
N VAL A 429 10.78 22.52 9.29
CA VAL A 429 11.02 21.82 10.54
C VAL A 429 9.77 21.07 10.91
N TYR A 430 9.95 19.80 11.21
CA TYR A 430 8.87 18.85 11.51
C TYR A 430 8.97 18.34 12.94
N GLY A 431 7.83 18.24 13.59
CA GLY A 431 7.62 17.57 14.88
C GLY A 431 6.29 16.84 14.89
N LEU A 432 6.13 15.83 15.75
CA LEU A 432 4.82 15.26 15.99
C LEU A 432 4.00 16.24 16.83
N ALA A 433 2.76 16.48 16.40
CA ALA A 433 1.78 17.27 17.15
C ALA A 433 0.98 16.36 18.10
N GLU A 434 0.28 16.95 19.03
CA GLU A 434 -0.68 16.21 19.88
C GLU A 434 -2.02 15.97 19.17
N SER A 435 -2.32 16.78 18.14
CA SER A 435 -3.55 16.67 17.36
C SER A 435 -3.46 15.55 16.33
N ARG A 436 -4.53 14.75 16.22
CA ARG A 436 -4.63 13.66 15.22
C ARG A 436 -5.10 14.15 13.87
N GLU A 437 -5.84 15.25 13.82
CA GLU A 437 -6.27 15.87 12.57
C GLU A 437 -5.06 16.46 11.82
N GLN A 438 -4.10 16.99 12.59
CA GLN A 438 -2.82 17.47 12.08
C GLN A 438 -1.68 16.85 12.90
N PRO A 439 -1.30 15.61 12.60
CA PRO A 439 -0.31 14.87 13.39
C PRO A 439 1.12 15.40 13.24
N LEU A 440 1.36 16.27 12.25
CA LEU A 440 2.62 16.97 12.07
C LEU A 440 2.48 18.46 12.44
N ARG A 441 3.41 18.93 13.25
CA ARG A 441 3.69 20.35 13.38
C ARG A 441 4.76 20.71 12.36
N VAL A 442 4.46 21.66 11.46
CA VAL A 442 5.34 22.10 10.39
C VAL A 442 5.62 23.58 10.55
N GLU A 443 6.87 23.97 10.52
CA GLU A 443 7.33 25.35 10.62
C GLU A 443 8.31 25.66 9.49
N ARG A 444 8.00 26.68 8.67
CA ARG A 444 8.94 27.20 7.67
C ARG A 444 9.92 28.13 8.36
N VAL A 445 11.20 27.85 8.21
CA VAL A 445 12.27 28.66 8.79
C VAL A 445 12.82 29.60 7.72
N PRO A 446 12.77 30.93 7.92
CA PRO A 446 13.27 31.89 6.97
C PRO A 446 14.76 31.72 6.63
N GLU A 447 15.15 32.14 5.45
CA GLU A 447 16.56 32.18 5.06
C GLU A 447 17.35 33.08 6.05
N GLY A 448 18.49 32.59 6.55
CA GLY A 448 19.31 33.29 7.53
C GLY A 448 18.87 33.15 9.01
N ALA A 449 17.71 32.57 9.30
CA ALA A 449 17.32 32.27 10.69
C ALA A 449 18.05 31.04 11.23
N VAL A 450 18.46 31.13 12.50
CA VAL A 450 18.97 30.00 13.30
C VAL A 450 17.77 29.23 13.88
N LEU A 451 17.86 27.91 13.86
CA LEU A 451 16.80 27.00 14.36
C LEU A 451 16.70 27.02 15.88
#